data_3c2772c029f697a68588ec137939a160
#
_entry.id   3c2772c029f697a68588ec137939a160
#
_cell.length_a   1.000
_cell.length_b   1.000
_cell.length_c   1.000
_cell.angle_alpha   90.00
_cell.angle_beta   90.00
_cell.angle_gamma   90.00
#
_symmetry.space_group_name_H-M   'P 1'
#
loop_
_entity.id
_entity.type
_entity.pdbx_description
1 polymer ?
#
loop_
_entity_poly.entity_id
_entity_poly.type
_entity_poly.pdbx_seq_one_letter_code
_entity_poly.pdbx_strand_id
1 'polypeptide(L)'
;MLAYLKSEKYSLRKEAGITLKIGLPVIIAQLLQMSMNFVDTVMAGNLSAQDLAAVAVGGAVFMPFMMLAAGTLMALTPIVAQHVGGRNFDKIGVNVRQGLWLCLMLAVPIFFLIRNLEFVMHFLDVTPDIIPLAQGYLNAISWGVFGVCGYMALRFFNEGMSATRPAMYFALVGVFVNIGANYVLMYGKLGFPELGAVGCGYASSLVGYVMFLGMLLFTMNHKPYDRFEIFSTWRLPEWKYLKELLQVGIPIGLSSTMEVTMFALVSLLMGSLSAVAVAGHQVAINFSAMTFMVPFGLSTAITTRVGNAIGKGSISEARKRGYLGITMATFFMSITAIIMYLFPELITSMYTQDAEVQKVAVSLLYMAAIFQISDGLQVSGYGALRGLKDTTVPMVVNFIAYWMVGLPLGYYLGITRGIGPQGLWMGLIAGLTIAAILHNIRFYLLTKNRS
;
A
#
# COMPACT_ATOMS: atom_id res chain seq x y z
N MET A 1 -22.04 8.17 15.49
CA MET A 1 -20.93 7.19 15.66
C MET A 1 -20.83 6.63 17.10
N LEU A 2 -20.95 7.45 18.15
CA LEU A 2 -20.91 7.00 19.55
C LEU A 2 -22.17 6.28 20.05
N ALA A 3 -23.34 6.50 19.43
CA ALA A 3 -24.58 5.77 19.72
C ALA A 3 -24.52 4.26 19.37
N TYR A 4 -23.52 3.86 18.57
CA TYR A 4 -23.32 2.48 18.13
C TYR A 4 -22.61 1.57 19.14
N LEU A 5 -22.14 2.12 20.26
CA LEU A 5 -21.38 1.38 21.26
C LEU A 5 -22.26 0.77 22.37
N LYS A 6 -23.58 0.96 22.32
CA LYS A 6 -24.50 0.24 23.20
C LYS A 6 -24.75 -1.17 22.68
N SER A 7 -24.77 -2.13 23.60
CA SER A 7 -24.90 -3.57 23.40
C SER A 7 -26.06 -3.95 22.47
N GLU A 8 -25.81 -4.09 21.16
CA GLU A 8 -26.72 -4.77 20.24
C GLU A 8 -26.19 -6.16 19.92
N LYS A 9 -27.09 -7.13 19.83
CA LYS A 9 -26.82 -8.48 19.36
C LYS A 9 -25.97 -8.41 18.07
N TYR A 10 -24.85 -9.13 18.04
CA TYR A 10 -23.97 -9.22 16.88
C TYR A 10 -24.75 -9.70 15.65
N SER A 11 -24.86 -8.87 14.63
CA SER A 11 -25.48 -9.22 13.36
C SER A 11 -24.42 -9.20 12.26
N LEU A 12 -24.18 -10.35 11.62
CA LEU A 12 -23.23 -10.50 10.51
C LEU A 12 -23.50 -9.51 9.38
N ARG A 13 -24.76 -9.33 9.00
CA ARG A 13 -25.16 -8.38 7.94
C ARG A 13 -24.80 -6.93 8.30
N LYS A 14 -25.05 -6.54 9.55
CA LYS A 14 -24.74 -5.19 10.04
C LYS A 14 -23.24 -4.96 10.09
N GLU A 15 -22.46 -5.93 10.55
CA GLU A 15 -21.01 -5.85 10.61
C GLU A 15 -20.37 -5.82 9.22
N ALA A 16 -20.87 -6.63 8.28
CA ALA A 16 -20.45 -6.60 6.89
C ALA A 16 -20.69 -5.20 6.25
N GLY A 17 -21.87 -4.62 6.50
CA GLY A 17 -22.18 -3.27 6.06
C GLY A 17 -21.25 -2.19 6.63
N ILE A 18 -20.87 -2.32 7.92
CA ILE A 18 -19.90 -1.40 8.54
C ILE A 18 -18.50 -1.58 7.93
N THR A 19 -18.06 -2.82 7.74
CA THR A 19 -16.77 -3.16 7.15
C THR A 19 -16.67 -2.59 5.72
N LEU A 20 -17.72 -2.74 4.91
CA LEU A 20 -17.80 -2.14 3.57
C LEU A 20 -17.81 -0.61 3.62
N LYS A 21 -18.55 -0.02 4.55
CA LYS A 21 -18.63 1.45 4.70
C LYS A 21 -17.26 2.07 5.05
N ILE A 22 -16.41 1.33 5.76
CA ILE A 22 -15.03 1.75 6.06
C ILE A 22 -14.11 1.41 4.89
N GLY A 23 -14.21 0.21 4.33
CA GLY A 23 -13.31 -0.29 3.29
C GLY A 23 -13.49 0.38 1.93
N LEU A 24 -14.73 0.62 1.50
CA LEU A 24 -15.01 1.17 0.17
C LEU A 24 -14.34 2.53 -0.11
N PRO A 25 -14.37 3.52 0.79
CA PRO A 25 -13.64 4.77 0.57
C PRO A 25 -12.12 4.56 0.50
N VAL A 26 -11.56 3.59 1.25
CA VAL A 26 -10.13 3.26 1.19
C VAL A 26 -9.80 2.62 -0.16
N ILE A 27 -10.63 1.69 -0.65
CA ILE A 27 -10.48 1.08 -1.98
C ILE A 27 -10.45 2.16 -3.06
N ILE A 28 -11.42 3.06 -3.04
CA ILE A 28 -11.49 4.17 -4.01
C ILE A 28 -10.25 5.06 -3.90
N ALA A 29 -9.81 5.42 -2.70
CA ALA A 29 -8.61 6.22 -2.50
C ALA A 29 -7.36 5.55 -3.07
N GLN A 30 -7.22 4.22 -2.92
CA GLN A 30 -6.10 3.47 -3.48
C GLN A 30 -6.14 3.42 -5.01
N LEU A 31 -7.31 3.19 -5.60
CA LEU A 31 -7.48 3.22 -7.06
C LEU A 31 -7.16 4.62 -7.63
N LEU A 32 -7.57 5.68 -6.94
CA LEU A 32 -7.24 7.07 -7.32
C LEU A 32 -5.73 7.33 -7.24
N GLN A 33 -5.05 6.82 -6.20
CA GLN A 33 -3.58 6.93 -6.11
C GLN A 33 -2.88 6.14 -7.22
N MET A 34 -3.37 4.94 -7.56
CA MET A 34 -2.86 4.18 -8.70
C MET A 34 -3.06 4.93 -10.02
N SER A 35 -4.20 5.61 -10.21
CA SER A 35 -4.45 6.40 -11.40
C SER A 35 -3.52 7.61 -11.53
N MET A 36 -3.08 8.24 -10.43
CA MET A 36 -2.05 9.30 -10.48
C MET A 36 -0.73 8.78 -11.04
N ASN A 37 -0.25 7.63 -10.57
CA ASN A 37 0.96 7.00 -11.12
C ASN A 37 0.82 6.66 -12.61
N PHE A 38 -0.37 6.24 -13.03
CA PHE A 38 -0.66 5.99 -14.44
C PHE A 38 -0.61 7.28 -15.26
N VAL A 39 -1.20 8.36 -14.77
CA VAL A 39 -1.15 9.70 -15.41
C VAL A 39 0.29 10.16 -15.55
N ASP A 40 1.10 10.07 -14.49
CA ASP A 40 2.51 10.45 -14.51
C ASP A 40 3.27 9.69 -15.60
N THR A 41 3.05 8.38 -15.70
CA THR A 41 3.69 7.51 -16.72
C THR A 41 3.26 7.87 -18.14
N VAL A 42 1.96 8.08 -18.37
CA VAL A 42 1.42 8.43 -19.70
C VAL A 42 1.93 9.81 -20.11
N MET A 43 1.90 10.79 -19.20
CA MET A 43 2.34 12.14 -19.51
C MET A 43 3.85 12.21 -19.76
N ALA A 44 4.66 11.47 -19.00
CA ALA A 44 6.11 11.36 -19.25
C ALA A 44 6.40 10.68 -20.61
N GLY A 45 5.69 9.61 -20.92
CA GLY A 45 5.83 8.89 -22.20
C GLY A 45 5.44 9.71 -23.44
N ASN A 46 4.51 10.66 -23.28
CA ASN A 46 4.13 11.59 -24.35
C ASN A 46 5.16 12.72 -24.58
N LEU A 47 6.07 12.96 -23.63
CA LEU A 47 7.15 13.91 -23.79
C LEU A 47 8.33 13.28 -24.51
N SER A 48 8.95 12.27 -23.90
CA SER A 48 10.07 11.56 -24.47
C SER A 48 10.26 10.17 -23.84
N ALA A 49 10.95 9.28 -24.54
CA ALA A 49 11.36 7.99 -23.98
C ALA A 49 12.35 8.16 -22.80
N GLN A 50 13.16 9.21 -22.82
CA GLN A 50 14.12 9.53 -21.76
C GLN A 50 13.41 10.01 -20.49
N ASP A 51 12.38 10.88 -20.60
CA ASP A 51 11.57 11.32 -19.47
C ASP A 51 10.82 10.17 -18.84
N LEU A 52 10.21 9.30 -19.66
CA LEU A 52 9.53 8.09 -19.20
C LEU A 52 10.50 7.19 -18.42
N ALA A 53 11.69 6.94 -18.97
CA ALA A 53 12.71 6.14 -18.32
C ALA A 53 13.19 6.76 -17.01
N ALA A 54 13.37 8.09 -16.97
CA ALA A 54 13.79 8.81 -15.77
C ALA A 54 12.75 8.72 -14.64
N VAL A 55 11.47 8.90 -14.96
CA VAL A 55 10.37 8.74 -13.99
C VAL A 55 10.27 7.29 -13.51
N ALA A 56 10.42 6.31 -14.40
CA ALA A 56 10.37 4.89 -14.04
C ALA A 56 11.54 4.50 -13.11
N VAL A 57 12.77 4.87 -13.45
CA VAL A 57 13.97 4.58 -12.64
C VAL A 57 13.91 5.31 -11.30
N GLY A 58 13.61 6.61 -11.33
CA GLY A 58 13.47 7.41 -10.11
C GLY A 58 12.37 6.87 -9.19
N GLY A 59 11.22 6.50 -9.75
CA GLY A 59 10.12 5.88 -9.01
C GLY A 59 10.51 4.55 -8.38
N ALA A 60 11.23 3.68 -9.11
CA ALA A 60 11.70 2.39 -8.60
C ALA A 60 12.66 2.55 -7.40
N VAL A 61 13.54 3.55 -7.45
CA VAL A 61 14.47 3.88 -6.36
C VAL A 61 13.75 4.51 -5.17
N PHE A 62 12.72 5.34 -5.41
CA PHE A 62 11.95 6.06 -4.39
C PHE A 62 11.00 5.16 -3.59
N MET A 63 10.33 4.21 -4.27
CA MET A 63 9.24 3.39 -3.71
C MET A 63 9.60 2.61 -2.45
N PRO A 64 10.74 1.90 -2.33
CA PRO A 64 11.06 1.13 -1.12
C PRO A 64 11.10 1.98 0.15
N PHE A 65 11.64 3.19 0.06
CA PHE A 65 11.73 4.12 1.21
C PHE A 65 10.34 4.62 1.62
N MET A 66 9.50 4.92 0.63
CA MET A 66 8.13 5.35 0.90
C MET A 66 7.26 4.21 1.44
N MET A 67 7.46 2.97 1.00
CA MET A 67 6.78 1.79 1.55
C MET A 67 7.16 1.56 3.02
N LEU A 68 8.46 1.71 3.35
CA LEU A 68 8.92 1.63 4.73
C LEU A 68 8.29 2.71 5.61
N ALA A 69 8.27 3.96 5.13
CA ALA A 69 7.66 5.08 5.85
C ALA A 69 6.15 4.91 6.01
N ALA A 70 5.45 4.57 4.94
CA ALA A 70 4.00 4.34 4.93
C ALA A 70 3.60 3.21 5.88
N GLY A 71 4.29 2.07 5.82
CA GLY A 71 4.03 0.94 6.70
C GLY A 71 4.34 1.27 8.17
N THR A 72 5.40 2.04 8.44
CA THR A 72 5.72 2.47 9.80
C THR A 72 4.63 3.41 10.36
N LEU A 73 4.16 4.37 9.58
CA LEU A 73 3.07 5.28 9.97
C LEU A 73 1.72 4.58 10.07
N MET A 74 1.51 3.46 9.35
CA MET A 74 0.29 2.65 9.43
C MET A 74 0.02 2.09 10.82
N ALA A 75 1.01 2.05 11.73
CA ALA A 75 0.83 1.71 13.14
C ALA A 75 -0.24 2.58 13.84
N LEU A 76 -0.45 3.81 13.38
CA LEU A 76 -1.50 4.69 13.93
C LEU A 76 -2.90 4.07 13.83
N THR A 77 -3.20 3.35 12.74
CA THR A 77 -4.52 2.76 12.52
C THR A 77 -4.93 1.79 13.63
N PRO A 78 -4.19 0.72 13.95
CA PRO A 78 -4.59 -0.20 15.02
C PRO A 78 -4.47 0.43 16.42
N ILE A 79 -3.49 1.29 16.67
CA ILE A 79 -3.31 1.96 17.96
C ILE A 79 -4.52 2.87 18.27
N VAL A 80 -4.89 3.73 17.33
CA VAL A 80 -6.05 4.62 17.47
C VAL A 80 -7.33 3.81 17.56
N ALA A 81 -7.51 2.77 16.72
CA ALA A 81 -8.69 1.92 16.75
C ALA A 81 -8.90 1.24 18.11
N GLN A 82 -7.82 0.76 18.75
CA GLN A 82 -7.90 0.19 20.08
C GLN A 82 -8.28 1.23 21.13
N HIS A 83 -7.70 2.45 21.07
CA HIS A 83 -8.07 3.54 21.98
C HIS A 83 -9.52 3.98 21.81
N VAL A 84 -10.02 4.04 20.58
CA VAL A 84 -11.44 4.30 20.28
C VAL A 84 -12.34 3.23 20.90
N GLY A 85 -11.99 1.96 20.72
CA GLY A 85 -12.73 0.84 21.30
C GLY A 85 -12.76 0.86 22.82
N GLY A 86 -11.62 1.14 23.45
CA GLY A 86 -11.46 1.24 24.90
C GLY A 86 -11.93 2.57 25.52
N ARG A 87 -12.41 3.52 24.70
CA ARG A 87 -12.81 4.87 25.13
C ARG A 87 -11.69 5.68 25.80
N ASN A 88 -10.44 5.37 25.50
CA ASN A 88 -9.26 6.07 26.00
C ASN A 88 -8.95 7.30 25.13
N PHE A 89 -9.85 8.28 25.14
CA PHE A 89 -9.83 9.41 24.20
C PHE A 89 -8.63 10.35 24.40
N ASP A 90 -8.17 10.50 25.64
CA ASP A 90 -6.99 11.31 26.04
C ASP A 90 -5.69 10.80 25.39
N LYS A 91 -5.61 9.49 25.11
CA LYS A 91 -4.44 8.90 24.46
C LYS A 91 -4.45 9.06 22.93
N ILE A 92 -5.61 9.34 22.34
CA ILE A 92 -5.72 9.50 20.88
C ILE A 92 -4.93 10.72 20.42
N GLY A 93 -5.17 11.90 21.02
CA GLY A 93 -4.46 13.11 20.65
C GLY A 93 -2.95 13.01 20.85
N VAL A 94 -2.51 12.36 21.92
CA VAL A 94 -1.08 12.13 22.18
C VAL A 94 -0.49 11.26 21.06
N ASN A 95 -1.11 10.12 20.73
CA ASN A 95 -0.60 9.22 19.68
C ASN A 95 -0.56 9.89 18.31
N VAL A 96 -1.53 10.74 17.96
CA VAL A 96 -1.53 11.47 16.69
C VAL A 96 -0.37 12.47 16.64
N ARG A 97 -0.13 13.24 17.70
CA ARG A 97 1.03 14.15 17.81
C ARG A 97 2.36 13.39 17.67
N GLN A 98 2.48 12.26 18.36
CA GLN A 98 3.68 11.42 18.23
C GLN A 98 3.81 10.80 16.84
N GLY A 99 2.70 10.48 16.17
CA GLY A 99 2.69 10.07 14.76
C GLY A 99 3.16 11.17 13.81
N LEU A 100 2.84 12.45 14.08
CA LEU A 100 3.37 13.59 13.32
C LEU A 100 4.87 13.81 13.57
N TRP A 101 5.35 13.61 14.82
CA TRP A 101 6.79 13.59 15.09
C TRP A 101 7.49 12.43 14.36
N LEU A 102 6.90 11.24 14.38
CA LEU A 102 7.43 10.09 13.64
C LEU A 102 7.47 10.37 12.14
N CYS A 103 6.46 11.06 11.58
CA CYS A 103 6.47 11.52 10.19
C CYS A 103 7.72 12.35 9.89
N LEU A 104 8.06 13.34 10.74
CA LEU A 104 9.27 14.16 10.55
C LEU A 104 10.55 13.34 10.72
N MET A 105 10.58 12.43 11.70
CA MET A 105 11.74 11.54 11.93
C MET A 105 12.01 10.59 10.76
N LEU A 106 11.00 10.21 10.00
CA LEU A 106 11.12 9.40 8.78
C LEU A 106 11.40 10.27 7.56
N ALA A 107 10.69 11.39 7.41
CA ALA A 107 10.78 12.24 6.23
C ALA A 107 12.16 12.90 6.08
N VAL A 108 12.76 13.37 7.19
CA VAL A 108 14.07 14.04 7.15
C VAL A 108 15.19 13.12 6.63
N PRO A 109 15.40 11.92 7.19
CA PRO A 109 16.41 11.00 6.64
C PRO A 109 16.12 10.59 5.19
N ILE A 110 14.86 10.32 4.85
CA ILE A 110 14.46 9.94 3.49
C ILE A 110 14.75 11.07 2.51
N PHE A 111 14.46 12.32 2.88
CA PHE A 111 14.76 13.49 2.05
C PHE A 111 16.24 13.57 1.68
N PHE A 112 17.14 13.47 2.67
CA PHE A 112 18.57 13.51 2.42
C PHE A 112 19.07 12.28 1.67
N LEU A 113 18.57 11.11 1.99
CA LEU A 113 18.99 9.85 1.39
C LEU A 113 18.68 9.84 -0.12
N ILE A 114 17.44 10.18 -0.50
CA ILE A 114 16.97 10.15 -1.90
C ILE A 114 17.80 11.10 -2.77
N ARG A 115 18.23 12.22 -2.24
CA ARG A 115 19.04 13.21 -2.96
C ARG A 115 20.49 12.74 -3.22
N ASN A 116 20.91 11.67 -2.57
CA ASN A 116 22.27 11.13 -2.67
C ASN A 116 22.30 9.68 -3.20
N LEU A 117 21.28 9.26 -3.98
CA LEU A 117 21.20 7.89 -4.50
C LEU A 117 21.74 7.71 -5.92
N GLU A 118 22.44 8.70 -6.48
CA GLU A 118 23.05 8.62 -7.81
C GLU A 118 23.97 7.38 -7.94
N PHE A 119 24.71 7.05 -6.88
CA PHE A 119 25.60 5.87 -6.85
C PHE A 119 24.82 4.55 -7.01
N VAL A 120 23.58 4.48 -6.55
CA VAL A 120 22.73 3.27 -6.71
C VAL A 120 22.36 3.07 -8.17
N MET A 121 22.06 4.17 -8.89
CA MET A 121 21.76 4.10 -10.33
C MET A 121 22.98 3.67 -11.14
N HIS A 122 24.17 4.12 -10.77
CA HIS A 122 25.43 3.65 -11.37
C HIS A 122 25.68 2.15 -11.06
N PHE A 123 25.41 1.72 -9.82
CA PHE A 123 25.57 0.32 -9.43
C PHE A 123 24.58 -0.62 -10.14
N LEU A 124 23.40 -0.10 -10.53
CA LEU A 124 22.38 -0.84 -11.28
C LEU A 124 22.58 -0.76 -12.81
N ASP A 125 23.72 -0.25 -13.30
CA ASP A 125 24.05 -0.08 -14.72
C ASP A 125 22.97 0.69 -15.51
N VAL A 126 22.36 1.71 -14.87
CA VAL A 126 21.41 2.60 -15.55
C VAL A 126 22.15 3.39 -16.62
N THR A 127 21.54 3.53 -17.79
CA THR A 127 22.12 4.29 -18.94
C THR A 127 22.54 5.69 -18.50
N PRO A 128 23.80 6.10 -18.75
CA PRO A 128 24.35 7.37 -18.25
C PRO A 128 23.53 8.62 -18.59
N ASP A 129 22.88 8.64 -19.75
CA ASP A 129 22.04 9.77 -20.19
C ASP A 129 20.75 9.93 -19.37
N ILE A 130 20.28 8.86 -18.71
CA ILE A 130 19.06 8.85 -17.90
C ILE A 130 19.35 9.29 -16.47
N ILE A 131 20.55 9.01 -15.94
CA ILE A 131 20.90 9.27 -14.53
C ILE A 131 20.67 10.72 -14.12
N PRO A 132 21.10 11.76 -14.87
CA PRO A 132 20.87 13.14 -14.48
C PRO A 132 19.39 13.52 -14.41
N LEU A 133 18.56 13.01 -15.32
CA LEU A 133 17.11 13.23 -15.34
C LEU A 133 16.42 12.52 -14.17
N ALA A 134 16.79 11.27 -13.91
CA ALA A 134 16.26 10.48 -12.79
C ALA A 134 16.67 11.11 -11.45
N GLN A 135 17.92 11.58 -11.30
CA GLN A 135 18.36 12.28 -10.09
C GLN A 135 17.66 13.64 -9.95
N GLY A 136 17.42 14.35 -11.06
CA GLY A 136 16.61 15.58 -11.07
C GLY A 136 15.17 15.31 -10.58
N TYR A 137 14.54 14.24 -11.08
CA TYR A 137 13.23 13.77 -10.59
C TYR A 137 13.26 13.45 -9.10
N LEU A 138 14.26 12.69 -8.62
CA LEU A 138 14.41 12.34 -7.20
C LEU A 138 14.60 13.59 -6.33
N ASN A 139 15.37 14.55 -6.77
CA ASN A 139 15.56 15.84 -6.09
C ASN A 139 14.25 16.62 -5.99
N ALA A 140 13.44 16.61 -7.04
CA ALA A 140 12.15 17.30 -7.07
C ALA A 140 11.11 16.60 -6.17
N ILE A 141 10.96 15.28 -6.29
CA ILE A 141 9.97 14.51 -5.50
C ILE A 141 10.35 14.42 -4.01
N SER A 142 11.63 14.55 -3.67
CA SER A 142 12.09 14.54 -2.27
C SER A 142 11.42 15.62 -1.42
N TRP A 143 11.12 16.79 -1.99
CA TRP A 143 10.35 17.83 -1.29
C TRP A 143 8.95 17.38 -0.91
N GLY A 144 8.33 16.51 -1.70
CA GLY A 144 7.02 15.95 -1.44
C GLY A 144 6.98 14.96 -0.27
N VAL A 145 8.12 14.40 0.16
CA VAL A 145 8.20 13.41 1.24
C VAL A 145 7.52 13.90 2.52
N PHE A 146 7.74 15.17 2.89
CA PHE A 146 7.11 15.76 4.08
C PHE A 146 5.58 15.82 3.96
N GLY A 147 5.08 16.27 2.80
CA GLY A 147 3.66 16.33 2.51
C GLY A 147 3.02 14.95 2.50
N VAL A 148 3.63 14.00 1.80
CA VAL A 148 3.13 12.62 1.69
C VAL A 148 3.12 11.91 3.04
N CYS A 149 4.21 11.97 3.81
CA CYS A 149 4.26 11.39 5.16
C CYS A 149 3.25 12.04 6.11
N GLY A 150 3.10 13.37 6.05
CA GLY A 150 2.09 14.08 6.85
C GLY A 150 0.66 13.67 6.48
N TYR A 151 0.35 13.57 5.19
CA TYR A 151 -0.92 13.03 4.71
C TYR A 151 -1.16 11.61 5.21
N MET A 152 -0.15 10.72 5.10
CA MET A 152 -0.25 9.33 5.56
C MET A 152 -0.52 9.24 7.06
N ALA A 153 0.18 10.01 7.88
CA ALA A 153 -0.03 10.02 9.34
C ALA A 153 -1.47 10.41 9.70
N LEU A 154 -2.00 11.48 9.11
CA LEU A 154 -3.37 11.92 9.35
C LEU A 154 -4.41 10.98 8.73
N ARG A 155 -4.13 10.39 7.57
CA ARG A 155 -4.96 9.39 6.94
C ARG A 155 -5.11 8.16 7.83
N PHE A 156 -4.00 7.58 8.31
CA PHE A 156 -4.03 6.39 9.17
C PHE A 156 -4.68 6.66 10.53
N PHE A 157 -4.53 7.86 11.06
CA PHE A 157 -5.33 8.32 12.21
C PHE A 157 -6.83 8.27 11.89
N ASN A 158 -7.27 8.89 10.80
CA ASN A 158 -8.67 8.92 10.41
C ASN A 158 -9.23 7.52 10.10
N GLU A 159 -8.43 6.62 9.51
CA GLU A 159 -8.78 5.21 9.31
C GLU A 159 -9.00 4.50 10.66
N GLY A 160 -8.13 4.72 11.65
CA GLY A 160 -8.31 4.22 13.01
C GLY A 160 -9.57 4.74 13.71
N MET A 161 -9.97 5.97 13.39
CA MET A 161 -11.24 6.57 13.81
C MET A 161 -12.46 6.03 13.04
N SER A 162 -12.27 5.14 12.07
CA SER A 162 -13.29 4.69 11.10
C SER A 162 -13.85 5.82 10.21
N ALA A 163 -13.13 6.91 10.05
CA ALA A 163 -13.47 8.06 9.23
C ALA A 163 -12.65 8.03 7.91
N THR A 164 -12.99 7.13 6.99
CA THR A 164 -12.21 6.85 5.78
C THR A 164 -12.57 7.71 4.57
N ARG A 165 -13.75 8.35 4.57
CA ARG A 165 -14.22 9.20 3.46
C ARG A 165 -13.30 10.38 3.12
N PRO A 166 -12.71 11.10 4.11
CA PRO A 166 -11.82 12.22 3.78
C PRO A 166 -10.64 11.81 2.91
N ALA A 167 -10.03 10.63 3.17
CA ALA A 167 -8.94 10.11 2.36
C ALA A 167 -9.34 9.94 0.89
N MET A 168 -10.54 9.46 0.63
CA MET A 168 -11.10 9.33 -0.72
C MET A 168 -11.29 10.69 -1.40
N TYR A 169 -11.86 11.68 -0.70
CA TYR A 169 -12.08 13.01 -1.28
C TYR A 169 -10.76 13.71 -1.59
N PHE A 170 -9.79 13.66 -0.69
CA PHE A 170 -8.48 14.28 -0.95
C PHE A 170 -7.66 13.53 -1.99
N ALA A 171 -7.81 12.20 -2.11
CA ALA A 171 -7.23 11.46 -3.23
C ALA A 171 -7.83 11.89 -4.57
N LEU A 172 -9.16 12.13 -4.63
CA LEU A 172 -9.82 12.63 -5.83
C LEU A 172 -9.32 14.03 -6.21
N VAL A 173 -9.22 14.94 -5.24
CA VAL A 173 -8.61 16.27 -5.46
C VAL A 173 -7.16 16.11 -5.94
N GLY A 174 -6.41 15.18 -5.34
CA GLY A 174 -5.04 14.86 -5.74
C GLY A 174 -4.90 14.50 -7.21
N VAL A 175 -5.82 13.70 -7.77
CA VAL A 175 -5.81 13.35 -9.21
C VAL A 175 -5.93 14.60 -10.09
N PHE A 176 -6.87 15.50 -9.80
CA PHE A 176 -7.03 16.73 -10.59
C PHE A 176 -5.83 17.66 -10.48
N VAL A 177 -5.29 17.79 -9.27
CA VAL A 177 -4.06 18.59 -9.04
C VAL A 177 -2.88 17.95 -9.77
N ASN A 178 -2.74 16.61 -9.74
CA ASN A 178 -1.70 15.89 -10.43
C ASN A 178 -1.73 16.14 -11.95
N ILE A 179 -2.90 15.98 -12.59
CA ILE A 179 -3.07 16.24 -14.02
C ILE A 179 -2.71 17.70 -14.35
N GLY A 180 -3.25 18.65 -13.59
CA GLY A 180 -3.01 20.08 -13.81
C GLY A 180 -1.55 20.48 -13.58
N ALA A 181 -0.94 20.00 -12.50
CA ALA A 181 0.46 20.28 -12.17
C ALA A 181 1.42 19.65 -13.17
N ASN A 182 1.18 18.41 -13.60
CA ASN A 182 1.95 17.77 -14.66
C ASN A 182 1.83 18.55 -15.97
N TYR A 183 0.62 18.97 -16.37
CA TYR A 183 0.42 19.75 -17.57
C TYR A 183 1.21 21.06 -17.56
N VAL A 184 1.28 21.75 -16.42
CA VAL A 184 1.99 23.01 -16.28
C VAL A 184 3.50 22.79 -16.20
N LEU A 185 3.97 21.88 -15.34
CA LEU A 185 5.38 21.75 -14.99
C LEU A 185 6.16 20.84 -15.94
N MET A 186 5.53 19.75 -16.44
CA MET A 186 6.19 18.85 -17.39
C MET A 186 6.24 19.46 -18.77
N TYR A 187 5.13 20.03 -19.26
CA TYR A 187 5.00 20.56 -20.62
C TYR A 187 5.28 22.07 -20.74
N GLY A 188 5.67 22.74 -19.65
CA GLY A 188 6.04 24.16 -19.70
C GLY A 188 4.90 25.10 -20.13
N LYS A 189 3.69 24.88 -19.59
CA LYS A 189 2.52 25.72 -19.92
C LYS A 189 2.35 26.86 -18.92
N LEU A 190 1.50 27.83 -19.26
CA LEU A 190 1.17 28.99 -18.42
C LEU A 190 2.42 29.85 -18.02
N GLY A 191 3.44 29.88 -18.85
CA GLY A 191 4.67 30.67 -18.61
C GLY A 191 5.75 29.99 -17.77
N PHE A 192 5.53 28.75 -17.39
CA PHE A 192 6.57 27.91 -16.73
C PHE A 192 7.49 27.28 -17.78
N PRO A 193 8.77 27.03 -17.43
CA PRO A 193 9.67 26.27 -18.30
C PRO A 193 9.23 24.80 -18.39
N GLU A 194 9.52 24.17 -19.52
CA GLU A 194 9.36 22.73 -19.68
C GLU A 194 10.41 21.99 -18.86
N LEU A 195 9.98 21.29 -17.81
CA LEU A 195 10.86 20.60 -16.87
C LEU A 195 10.90 19.08 -17.09
N GLY A 196 10.08 18.52 -17.97
CA GLY A 196 10.04 17.07 -18.25
C GLY A 196 9.83 16.21 -17.01
N ALA A 197 10.66 15.19 -16.85
CA ALA A 197 10.62 14.28 -15.69
C ALA A 197 10.76 15.02 -14.35
N VAL A 198 11.59 16.05 -14.27
CA VAL A 198 11.77 16.88 -13.06
C VAL A 198 10.46 17.57 -12.68
N GLY A 199 9.71 18.05 -13.71
CA GLY A 199 8.38 18.64 -13.54
C GLY A 199 7.38 17.66 -12.92
N CYS A 200 7.43 16.39 -13.30
CA CYS A 200 6.63 15.31 -12.69
C CYS A 200 6.94 15.17 -11.19
N GLY A 201 8.22 15.22 -10.80
CA GLY A 201 8.63 15.17 -9.39
C GLY A 201 8.07 16.34 -8.56
N TYR A 202 8.12 17.57 -9.11
CA TYR A 202 7.51 18.72 -8.44
C TYR A 202 5.98 18.65 -8.40
N ALA A 203 5.33 18.17 -9.47
CA ALA A 203 3.89 17.97 -9.49
C ALA A 203 3.45 16.98 -8.41
N SER A 204 4.11 15.83 -8.29
CA SER A 204 3.85 14.83 -7.24
C SER A 204 4.09 15.40 -5.84
N SER A 205 5.12 16.25 -5.67
CA SER A 205 5.37 16.96 -4.41
C SER A 205 4.22 17.91 -4.05
N LEU A 206 3.74 18.69 -5.01
CA LEU A 206 2.61 19.59 -4.83
C LEU A 206 1.34 18.82 -4.43
N VAL A 207 1.06 17.70 -5.11
CA VAL A 207 -0.07 16.81 -4.77
C VAL A 207 0.05 16.34 -3.31
N GLY A 208 1.23 15.90 -2.87
CA GLY A 208 1.47 15.49 -1.49
C GLY A 208 1.11 16.58 -0.48
N TYR A 209 1.51 17.82 -0.73
CA TYR A 209 1.16 18.95 0.15
C TYR A 209 -0.33 19.31 0.09
N VAL A 210 -0.95 19.31 -1.07
CA VAL A 210 -2.40 19.59 -1.19
C VAL A 210 -3.22 18.55 -0.41
N MET A 211 -2.88 17.27 -0.56
CA MET A 211 -3.54 16.20 0.17
C MET A 211 -3.29 16.30 1.69
N PHE A 212 -2.06 16.64 2.10
CA PHE A 212 -1.72 16.84 3.51
C PHE A 212 -2.49 18.01 4.11
N LEU A 213 -2.45 19.18 3.47
CA LEU A 213 -3.14 20.37 3.95
C LEU A 213 -4.65 20.16 4.01
N GLY A 214 -5.23 19.51 2.99
CA GLY A 214 -6.64 19.16 3.00
C GLY A 214 -7.00 18.25 4.19
N MET A 215 -6.22 17.19 4.42
CA MET A 215 -6.44 16.28 5.54
C MET A 215 -6.19 16.97 6.89
N LEU A 216 -5.21 17.87 6.99
CA LEU A 216 -4.92 18.66 8.17
C LEU A 216 -6.09 19.58 8.50
N LEU A 217 -6.56 20.36 7.53
CA LEU A 217 -7.71 21.27 7.70
C LEU A 217 -8.98 20.49 8.08
N PHE A 218 -9.20 19.33 7.47
CA PHE A 218 -10.31 18.46 7.86
C PHE A 218 -10.18 18.03 9.33
N THR A 219 -8.99 17.56 9.72
CA THR A 219 -8.75 17.06 11.09
C THR A 219 -8.88 18.17 12.11
N MET A 220 -8.45 19.40 11.79
CA MET A 220 -8.57 20.58 12.68
C MET A 220 -10.02 21.08 12.84
N ASN A 221 -10.81 21.03 11.76
CA ASN A 221 -12.17 21.60 11.76
C ASN A 221 -13.27 20.58 12.06
N HIS A 222 -12.92 19.29 12.22
CA HIS A 222 -13.89 18.25 12.50
C HIS A 222 -14.28 18.23 13.97
N LYS A 223 -15.37 18.93 14.35
CA LYS A 223 -15.86 19.07 15.74
C LYS A 223 -15.78 17.82 16.61
N PRO A 224 -16.07 16.58 16.15
CA PRO A 224 -15.89 15.39 16.96
C PRO A 224 -14.45 15.13 17.43
N TYR A 225 -13.46 15.79 16.83
CA TYR A 225 -12.03 15.65 17.17
C TYR A 225 -11.54 16.69 18.20
N ASP A 226 -12.31 17.75 18.47
CA ASP A 226 -11.95 18.78 19.43
C ASP A 226 -11.60 18.20 20.81
N ARG A 227 -12.33 17.17 21.23
CA ARG A 227 -12.13 16.49 22.52
C ARG A 227 -10.79 15.72 22.61
N PHE A 228 -10.07 15.50 21.49
CA PHE A 228 -8.78 14.81 21.51
C PHE A 228 -7.62 15.78 21.68
N GLU A 229 -7.88 17.08 21.62
CA GLU A 229 -6.89 18.15 21.80
C GLU A 229 -5.62 17.93 20.98
N ILE A 230 -5.78 17.48 19.71
CA ILE A 230 -4.65 17.08 18.87
C ILE A 230 -3.67 18.24 18.66
N PHE A 231 -4.19 19.45 18.42
CA PHE A 231 -3.40 20.64 18.10
C PHE A 231 -3.38 21.70 19.20
N SER A 232 -4.12 21.51 20.31
CA SER A 232 -4.25 22.49 21.39
C SER A 232 -3.02 22.54 22.30
N THR A 233 -2.30 21.42 22.41
CA THR A 233 -1.10 21.31 23.26
C THR A 233 0.07 20.79 22.41
N TRP A 234 1.11 21.63 22.27
CA TRP A 234 2.35 21.21 21.65
C TRP A 234 3.20 20.45 22.67
N ARG A 235 3.45 19.15 22.43
CA ARG A 235 4.34 18.34 23.28
C ARG A 235 5.49 17.81 22.46
N LEU A 236 6.68 17.79 23.05
CA LEU A 236 7.87 17.20 22.47
C LEU A 236 7.69 15.68 22.25
N PRO A 237 8.55 15.05 21.43
CA PRO A 237 8.54 13.61 21.26
C PRO A 237 8.68 12.88 22.62
N GLU A 238 7.75 11.96 22.89
CA GLU A 238 7.76 11.12 24.09
C GLU A 238 8.12 9.70 23.69
N TRP A 239 9.30 9.21 24.12
CA TRP A 239 9.82 7.90 23.72
C TRP A 239 8.86 6.74 23.99
N LYS A 240 8.07 6.82 25.04
CA LYS A 240 7.07 5.81 25.39
C LYS A 240 6.08 5.53 24.24
N TYR A 241 5.53 6.56 23.64
CA TYR A 241 4.56 6.45 22.55
C TYR A 241 5.24 6.19 21.20
N LEU A 242 6.39 6.84 20.97
CA LEU A 242 7.19 6.58 19.76
C LEU A 242 7.64 5.12 19.71
N LYS A 243 8.06 4.54 20.84
CA LYS A 243 8.42 3.13 20.91
C LYS A 243 7.28 2.21 20.51
N GLU A 244 6.04 2.49 20.97
CA GLU A 244 4.88 1.70 20.57
C GLU A 244 4.60 1.81 19.07
N LEU A 245 4.65 3.03 18.52
CA LEU A 245 4.50 3.28 17.09
C LEU A 245 5.56 2.53 16.27
N LEU A 246 6.82 2.58 16.68
CA LEU A 246 7.93 1.91 16.01
C LEU A 246 7.83 0.39 16.11
N GLN A 247 7.49 -0.15 17.29
CA GLN A 247 7.36 -1.60 17.50
C GLN A 247 6.25 -2.23 16.66
N VAL A 248 5.18 -1.50 16.42
CA VAL A 248 4.08 -1.95 15.55
C VAL A 248 4.39 -1.62 14.09
N GLY A 249 4.94 -0.44 13.81
CA GLY A 249 5.06 0.12 12.47
C GLY A 249 6.26 -0.39 11.69
N ILE A 250 7.45 -0.49 12.28
CA ILE A 250 8.63 -0.99 11.57
C ILE A 250 8.39 -2.38 10.98
N PRO A 251 7.81 -3.35 11.72
CA PRO A 251 7.48 -4.64 11.14
C PRO A 251 6.50 -4.54 9.96
N ILE A 252 5.52 -3.63 10.00
CA ILE A 252 4.60 -3.40 8.87
C ILE A 252 5.37 -2.86 7.67
N GLY A 253 6.19 -1.84 7.88
CA GLY A 253 7.00 -1.21 6.84
C GLY A 253 7.97 -2.19 6.18
N LEU A 254 8.68 -2.98 6.98
CA LEU A 254 9.58 -4.02 6.47
C LEU A 254 8.82 -5.09 5.68
N SER A 255 7.66 -5.56 6.17
CA SER A 255 6.82 -6.52 5.43
C SER A 255 6.43 -5.98 4.06
N SER A 256 5.95 -4.74 3.99
CA SER A 256 5.54 -4.11 2.73
C SER A 256 6.73 -3.92 1.77
N THR A 257 7.88 -3.51 2.30
CA THR A 257 9.10 -3.36 1.49
C THR A 257 9.59 -4.71 0.96
N MET A 258 9.58 -5.77 1.78
CA MET A 258 9.95 -7.12 1.36
C MET A 258 9.04 -7.66 0.25
N GLU A 259 7.75 -7.38 0.33
CA GLU A 259 6.76 -7.80 -0.66
C GLU A 259 7.00 -7.09 -2.00
N VAL A 260 7.11 -5.76 -1.99
CA VAL A 260 7.35 -4.97 -3.21
C VAL A 260 8.69 -5.33 -3.85
N THR A 261 9.75 -5.52 -3.06
CA THR A 261 11.08 -5.90 -3.58
C THR A 261 11.09 -7.32 -4.14
N MET A 262 10.30 -8.24 -3.58
CA MET A 262 10.12 -9.58 -4.15
C MET A 262 9.51 -9.52 -5.55
N PHE A 263 8.43 -8.74 -5.74
CA PHE A 263 7.81 -8.56 -7.07
C PHE A 263 8.76 -7.89 -8.06
N ALA A 264 9.54 -6.90 -7.60
CA ALA A 264 10.55 -6.25 -8.44
C ALA A 264 11.64 -7.25 -8.90
N LEU A 265 12.13 -8.10 -8.00
CA LEU A 265 13.10 -9.15 -8.35
C LEU A 265 12.53 -10.18 -9.32
N VAL A 266 11.29 -10.61 -9.14
CA VAL A 266 10.64 -11.52 -10.11
C VAL A 266 10.51 -10.85 -11.48
N SER A 267 10.17 -9.57 -11.54
CA SER A 267 10.13 -8.82 -12.81
C SER A 267 11.52 -8.76 -13.48
N LEU A 268 12.60 -8.58 -12.71
CA LEU A 268 13.97 -8.64 -13.23
C LEU A 268 14.33 -10.05 -13.75
N LEU A 269 13.94 -11.10 -13.02
CA LEU A 269 14.14 -12.49 -13.47
C LEU A 269 13.33 -12.79 -14.75
N MET A 270 12.14 -12.23 -14.92
CA MET A 270 11.40 -12.29 -16.20
C MET A 270 12.20 -11.66 -17.36
N GLY A 271 12.90 -10.55 -17.06
CA GLY A 271 13.78 -9.88 -18.03
C GLY A 271 14.93 -10.74 -18.50
N SER A 272 15.48 -11.61 -17.63
CA SER A 272 16.53 -12.55 -18.00
C SER A 272 16.04 -13.71 -18.91
N LEU A 273 14.73 -13.95 -18.96
CA LEU A 273 14.15 -14.98 -19.84
C LEU A 273 13.93 -14.42 -21.26
N SER A 274 13.13 -13.38 -21.40
CA SER A 274 12.88 -12.70 -22.68
C SER A 274 12.06 -11.41 -22.50
N ALA A 275 12.09 -10.52 -23.50
CA ALA A 275 11.22 -9.34 -23.55
C ALA A 275 9.73 -9.72 -23.58
N VAL A 276 9.36 -10.81 -24.28
CA VAL A 276 7.98 -11.33 -24.31
C VAL A 276 7.53 -11.81 -22.93
N ALA A 277 8.42 -12.46 -22.17
CA ALA A 277 8.14 -12.90 -20.79
C ALA A 277 7.85 -11.71 -19.87
N VAL A 278 8.65 -10.64 -19.94
CA VAL A 278 8.41 -9.40 -19.17
C VAL A 278 7.08 -8.79 -19.57
N ALA A 279 6.80 -8.64 -20.86
CA ALA A 279 5.56 -8.03 -21.33
C ALA A 279 4.32 -8.82 -20.87
N GLY A 280 4.35 -10.16 -21.00
CA GLY A 280 3.28 -11.02 -20.50
C GLY A 280 3.10 -10.95 -18.98
N HIS A 281 4.22 -10.91 -18.23
CA HIS A 281 4.21 -10.72 -16.77
C HIS A 281 3.59 -9.38 -16.39
N GLN A 282 3.95 -8.28 -17.08
CA GLN A 282 3.41 -6.95 -16.79
C GLN A 282 1.88 -6.91 -16.97
N VAL A 283 1.33 -7.57 -17.98
CA VAL A 283 -0.13 -7.70 -18.16
C VAL A 283 -0.76 -8.38 -16.94
N ALA A 284 -0.25 -9.55 -16.58
CA ALA A 284 -0.81 -10.34 -15.47
C ALA A 284 -0.68 -9.60 -14.12
N ILE A 285 0.48 -9.01 -13.82
CA ILE A 285 0.71 -8.33 -12.54
C ILE A 285 -0.07 -7.02 -12.42
N ASN A 286 -0.22 -6.25 -13.51
CA ASN A 286 -1.00 -5.02 -13.51
C ASN A 286 -2.48 -5.29 -13.24
N PHE A 287 -3.07 -6.29 -13.87
CA PHE A 287 -4.45 -6.67 -13.61
C PHE A 287 -4.63 -7.19 -12.18
N SER A 288 -3.68 -8.01 -11.69
CA SER A 288 -3.66 -8.49 -10.30
C SER A 288 -3.55 -7.33 -9.31
N ALA A 289 -2.71 -6.35 -9.57
CA ALA A 289 -2.54 -5.18 -8.70
C ALA A 289 -3.82 -4.32 -8.61
N MET A 290 -4.56 -4.14 -9.72
CA MET A 290 -5.84 -3.43 -9.69
C MET A 290 -6.86 -4.15 -8.80
N THR A 291 -7.00 -5.45 -8.94
CA THR A 291 -7.95 -6.24 -8.16
C THR A 291 -7.52 -6.35 -6.68
N PHE A 292 -6.22 -6.36 -6.40
CA PHE A 292 -5.65 -6.34 -5.04
C PHE A 292 -6.04 -5.09 -4.22
N MET A 293 -6.35 -3.95 -4.86
CA MET A 293 -6.77 -2.76 -4.11
C MET A 293 -8.01 -3.00 -3.27
N VAL A 294 -8.87 -3.95 -3.65
CA VAL A 294 -10.09 -4.28 -2.89
C VAL A 294 -9.77 -5.02 -1.58
N PRO A 295 -9.08 -6.17 -1.56
CA PRO A 295 -8.70 -6.83 -0.31
C PRO A 295 -7.75 -5.96 0.54
N PHE A 296 -6.92 -5.12 -0.05
CA PHE A 296 -6.09 -4.17 0.68
C PHE A 296 -6.92 -3.12 1.43
N GLY A 297 -7.92 -2.52 0.80
CA GLY A 297 -8.85 -1.60 1.46
C GLY A 297 -9.71 -2.27 2.53
N LEU A 298 -10.17 -3.51 2.28
CA LEU A 298 -10.88 -4.32 3.27
C LEU A 298 -9.96 -4.67 4.46
N SER A 299 -8.69 -4.97 4.22
CA SER A 299 -7.68 -5.23 5.26
C SER A 299 -7.55 -4.05 6.24
N THR A 300 -7.60 -2.80 5.76
CA THR A 300 -7.64 -1.61 6.61
C THR A 300 -8.91 -1.58 7.47
N ALA A 301 -10.06 -1.87 6.88
CA ALA A 301 -11.33 -1.97 7.62
C ALA A 301 -11.29 -3.09 8.68
N ILE A 302 -10.73 -4.24 8.35
CA ILE A 302 -10.52 -5.36 9.27
C ILE A 302 -9.64 -4.93 10.44
N THR A 303 -8.50 -4.28 10.16
CA THR A 303 -7.59 -3.75 11.19
C THR A 303 -8.33 -2.85 12.17
N THR A 304 -9.11 -1.91 11.66
CA THR A 304 -9.88 -0.97 12.49
C THR A 304 -10.98 -1.68 13.30
N ARG A 305 -11.72 -2.61 12.67
CA ARG A 305 -12.82 -3.31 13.36
C ARG A 305 -12.34 -4.29 14.42
N VAL A 306 -11.24 -5.02 14.13
CA VAL A 306 -10.58 -5.90 15.11
C VAL A 306 -9.98 -5.05 16.24
N GLY A 307 -9.25 -3.98 15.93
CA GLY A 307 -8.69 -3.07 16.92
C GLY A 307 -9.74 -2.48 17.86
N ASN A 308 -10.88 -2.03 17.31
CA ASN A 308 -12.01 -1.54 18.12
C ASN A 308 -12.57 -2.62 19.08
N ALA A 309 -12.63 -3.88 18.65
CA ALA A 309 -13.12 -4.97 19.50
C ALA A 309 -12.11 -5.29 20.62
N ILE A 310 -10.82 -5.32 20.30
CA ILE A 310 -9.76 -5.50 21.30
C ILE A 310 -9.75 -4.36 22.31
N GLY A 311 -9.88 -3.12 21.85
CA GLY A 311 -9.99 -1.96 22.75
C GLY A 311 -11.16 -2.03 23.72
N LYS A 312 -12.28 -2.65 23.32
CA LYS A 312 -13.44 -2.96 24.19
C LYS A 312 -13.20 -4.12 25.17
N GLY A 313 -12.07 -4.83 25.05
CA GLY A 313 -11.80 -6.05 25.83
C GLY A 313 -12.50 -7.31 25.33
N SER A 314 -13.09 -7.30 24.10
CA SER A 314 -13.84 -8.44 23.57
C SER A 314 -13.07 -9.15 22.45
N ILE A 315 -12.32 -10.19 22.80
CA ILE A 315 -11.60 -11.02 21.86
C ILE A 315 -12.57 -11.83 20.97
N SER A 316 -13.72 -12.26 21.53
CA SER A 316 -14.75 -12.94 20.75
C SER A 316 -15.30 -12.07 19.61
N GLU A 317 -15.58 -10.78 19.88
CA GLU A 317 -15.96 -9.85 18.81
C GLU A 317 -14.82 -9.62 17.79
N ALA A 318 -13.59 -9.48 18.26
CA ALA A 318 -12.42 -9.32 17.39
C ALA A 318 -12.28 -10.48 16.42
N ARG A 319 -12.43 -11.72 16.93
CA ARG A 319 -12.40 -12.94 16.13
C ARG A 319 -13.51 -12.96 15.07
N LYS A 320 -14.76 -12.68 15.46
CA LYS A 320 -15.91 -12.68 14.53
C LYS A 320 -15.73 -11.63 13.44
N ARG A 321 -15.30 -10.41 13.79
CA ARG A 321 -15.06 -9.31 12.84
C ARG A 321 -13.89 -9.60 11.90
N GLY A 322 -12.81 -10.19 12.42
CA GLY A 322 -11.67 -10.61 11.61
C GLY A 322 -12.08 -11.65 10.56
N TYR A 323 -12.72 -12.75 10.99
CA TYR A 323 -13.14 -13.78 10.03
C TYR A 323 -14.18 -13.31 9.03
N LEU A 324 -15.12 -12.47 9.43
CA LEU A 324 -16.08 -11.90 8.49
C LEU A 324 -15.36 -11.10 7.40
N GLY A 325 -14.43 -10.22 7.79
CA GLY A 325 -13.65 -9.42 6.83
C GLY A 325 -12.77 -10.28 5.92
N ILE A 326 -12.09 -11.30 6.48
CA ILE A 326 -11.29 -12.26 5.71
C ILE A 326 -12.17 -12.99 4.70
N THR A 327 -13.35 -13.46 5.11
CA THR A 327 -14.29 -14.12 4.19
C THR A 327 -14.76 -13.19 3.08
N MET A 328 -15.06 -11.92 3.39
CA MET A 328 -15.45 -10.93 2.38
C MET A 328 -14.34 -10.68 1.35
N ALA A 329 -13.10 -10.51 1.81
CA ALA A 329 -11.95 -10.31 0.94
C ALA A 329 -11.68 -11.55 0.06
N THR A 330 -11.71 -12.74 0.64
CA THR A 330 -11.55 -14.01 -0.08
C THR A 330 -12.64 -14.23 -1.11
N PHE A 331 -13.90 -13.92 -0.76
CA PHE A 331 -15.02 -14.03 -1.69
C PHE A 331 -14.85 -13.13 -2.91
N PHE A 332 -14.44 -11.86 -2.70
CA PHE A 332 -14.15 -10.95 -3.81
C PHE A 332 -13.01 -11.48 -4.68
N MET A 333 -11.92 -11.93 -4.07
CA MET A 333 -10.76 -12.45 -4.80
C MET A 333 -11.08 -13.76 -5.54
N SER A 334 -12.01 -14.57 -5.03
CA SER A 334 -12.50 -15.75 -5.75
C SER A 334 -13.30 -15.35 -7.00
N ILE A 335 -14.09 -14.29 -6.94
CA ILE A 335 -14.78 -13.75 -8.13
C ILE A 335 -13.77 -13.29 -9.18
N THR A 336 -12.77 -12.51 -8.78
CA THR A 336 -11.72 -12.04 -9.71
C THR A 336 -10.89 -13.18 -10.27
N ALA A 337 -10.60 -14.22 -9.48
CA ALA A 337 -9.95 -15.45 -9.94
C ALA A 337 -10.77 -16.16 -11.03
N ILE A 338 -12.09 -16.28 -10.84
CA ILE A 338 -12.99 -16.84 -11.84
C ILE A 338 -13.00 -16.00 -13.12
N ILE A 339 -13.00 -14.67 -13.02
CA ILE A 339 -12.94 -13.76 -14.17
C ILE A 339 -11.62 -13.95 -14.93
N MET A 340 -10.48 -14.01 -14.24
CA MET A 340 -9.18 -14.26 -14.85
C MET A 340 -9.09 -15.62 -15.55
N TYR A 341 -9.74 -16.63 -14.98
CA TYR A 341 -9.76 -17.98 -15.54
C TYR A 341 -10.67 -18.11 -16.76
N LEU A 342 -11.86 -17.47 -16.75
CA LEU A 342 -12.85 -17.58 -17.80
C LEU A 342 -12.60 -16.64 -18.99
N PHE A 343 -11.98 -15.47 -18.75
CA PHE A 343 -11.84 -14.41 -19.75
C PHE A 343 -10.39 -13.92 -19.92
N PRO A 344 -9.36 -14.80 -19.92
CA PRO A 344 -7.97 -14.36 -19.98
C PRO A 344 -7.63 -13.68 -21.30
N GLU A 345 -8.18 -14.16 -22.45
CA GLU A 345 -7.95 -13.57 -23.76
C GLU A 345 -8.56 -12.15 -23.85
N LEU A 346 -9.75 -11.95 -23.26
CA LEU A 346 -10.38 -10.62 -23.21
C LEU A 346 -9.51 -9.65 -22.41
N ILE A 347 -9.03 -10.07 -21.24
CA ILE A 347 -8.15 -9.25 -20.39
C ILE A 347 -6.87 -8.89 -21.16
N THR A 348 -6.19 -9.87 -21.76
CA THR A 348 -4.93 -9.63 -22.46
C THR A 348 -5.10 -8.75 -23.68
N SER A 349 -6.20 -8.89 -24.42
CA SER A 349 -6.49 -8.07 -25.60
C SER A 349 -6.67 -6.58 -25.30
N MET A 350 -7.01 -6.24 -24.05
CA MET A 350 -7.10 -4.84 -23.58
C MET A 350 -5.72 -4.19 -23.42
N TYR A 351 -4.65 -4.98 -23.26
CA TYR A 351 -3.29 -4.51 -23.01
C TYR A 351 -2.40 -4.54 -24.25
N THR A 352 -2.54 -5.57 -25.09
CA THR A 352 -1.66 -5.75 -26.25
C THR A 352 -2.35 -6.50 -27.38
N GLN A 353 -1.90 -6.25 -28.62
CA GLN A 353 -2.31 -6.99 -29.84
C GLN A 353 -1.24 -7.98 -30.28
N ASP A 354 -0.08 -8.03 -29.64
CA ASP A 354 0.98 -8.98 -29.94
C ASP A 354 0.59 -10.39 -29.51
N ALA A 355 0.47 -11.31 -30.44
CA ALA A 355 0.01 -12.67 -30.21
C ALA A 355 0.94 -13.49 -29.29
N GLU A 356 2.27 -13.27 -29.37
CA GLU A 356 3.22 -13.98 -28.53
C GLU A 356 3.13 -13.48 -27.08
N VAL A 357 2.99 -12.18 -26.89
CA VAL A 357 2.78 -11.59 -25.56
C VAL A 357 1.45 -12.04 -24.97
N GLN A 358 0.37 -12.05 -25.78
CA GLN A 358 -0.95 -12.53 -25.33
C GLN A 358 -0.88 -13.99 -24.86
N LYS A 359 -0.20 -14.86 -25.60
CA LYS A 359 -0.06 -16.28 -25.23
C LYS A 359 0.62 -16.47 -23.88
N VAL A 360 1.70 -15.74 -23.61
CA VAL A 360 2.37 -15.76 -22.31
C VAL A 360 1.47 -15.17 -21.23
N ALA A 361 0.84 -14.01 -21.49
CA ALA A 361 -0.03 -13.34 -20.52
C ALA A 361 -1.24 -14.19 -20.13
N VAL A 362 -1.89 -14.89 -21.09
CA VAL A 362 -2.99 -15.82 -20.83
C VAL A 362 -2.53 -16.94 -19.89
N SER A 363 -1.36 -17.54 -20.16
CA SER A 363 -0.82 -18.60 -19.31
C SER A 363 -0.55 -18.11 -17.89
N LEU A 364 -0.07 -16.87 -17.74
CA LEU A 364 0.18 -16.26 -16.44
C LEU A 364 -1.10 -15.79 -15.73
N LEU A 365 -2.16 -15.45 -16.47
CA LEU A 365 -3.48 -15.13 -15.87
C LEU A 365 -4.13 -16.37 -15.23
N TYR A 366 -3.92 -17.56 -15.77
CA TYR A 366 -4.32 -18.80 -15.10
C TYR A 366 -3.60 -18.99 -13.76
N MET A 367 -2.30 -18.68 -13.72
CA MET A 367 -1.52 -18.69 -12.48
C MET A 367 -1.99 -17.58 -11.52
N ALA A 368 -2.28 -16.39 -12.07
CA ALA A 368 -2.79 -15.25 -11.31
C ALA A 368 -4.15 -15.54 -10.67
N ALA A 369 -5.01 -16.35 -11.29
CA ALA A 369 -6.27 -16.78 -10.70
C ALA A 369 -6.08 -17.54 -9.38
N ILE A 370 -5.08 -18.43 -9.33
CA ILE A 370 -4.72 -19.15 -8.09
C ILE A 370 -4.08 -18.18 -7.08
N PHE A 371 -3.16 -17.35 -7.56
CA PHE A 371 -2.46 -16.33 -6.78
C PHE A 371 -3.44 -15.40 -6.05
N GLN A 372 -4.51 -14.93 -6.70
CA GLN A 372 -5.50 -14.00 -6.16
C GLN A 372 -6.13 -14.50 -4.85
N ILE A 373 -6.46 -15.77 -4.77
CA ILE A 373 -7.09 -16.34 -3.56
C ILE A 373 -6.11 -16.31 -2.38
N SER A 374 -4.86 -16.72 -2.62
CA SER A 374 -3.79 -16.68 -1.61
C SER A 374 -3.49 -15.26 -1.16
N ASP A 375 -3.45 -14.31 -2.10
CA ASP A 375 -3.17 -12.91 -1.87
C ASP A 375 -4.27 -12.25 -1.01
N GLY A 376 -5.54 -12.50 -1.34
CA GLY A 376 -6.67 -12.02 -0.54
C GLY A 376 -6.68 -12.55 0.89
N LEU A 377 -6.40 -13.85 1.07
CA LEU A 377 -6.27 -14.47 2.39
C LEU A 377 -5.09 -13.93 3.19
N GLN A 378 -3.95 -13.71 2.52
CA GLN A 378 -2.73 -13.19 3.12
C GLN A 378 -2.94 -11.77 3.65
N VAL A 379 -3.38 -10.82 2.79
CA VAL A 379 -3.49 -9.41 3.16
C VAL A 379 -4.61 -9.16 4.18
N SER A 380 -5.73 -9.89 4.09
CA SER A 380 -6.83 -9.76 5.04
C SER A 380 -6.50 -10.40 6.39
N GLY A 381 -5.84 -11.56 6.40
CA GLY A 381 -5.32 -12.21 7.62
C GLY A 381 -4.27 -11.33 8.32
N TYR A 382 -3.35 -10.74 7.55
CA TYR A 382 -2.40 -9.77 8.07
C TYR A 382 -3.10 -8.52 8.64
N GLY A 383 -4.16 -8.03 7.98
CA GLY A 383 -4.99 -6.93 8.50
C GLY A 383 -5.62 -7.24 9.86
N ALA A 384 -6.08 -8.47 10.06
CA ALA A 384 -6.61 -8.92 11.34
C ALA A 384 -5.54 -8.96 12.44
N LEU A 385 -4.34 -9.45 12.13
CA LEU A 385 -3.18 -9.46 13.04
C LEU A 385 -2.71 -8.03 13.39
N ARG A 386 -2.69 -7.11 12.41
CA ARG A 386 -2.43 -5.68 12.69
C ARG A 386 -3.43 -5.10 13.68
N GLY A 387 -4.71 -5.45 13.59
CA GLY A 387 -5.73 -5.04 14.56
C GLY A 387 -5.44 -5.50 15.99
N LEU A 388 -4.75 -6.64 16.15
CA LEU A 388 -4.24 -7.14 17.42
C LEU A 388 -2.91 -6.48 17.86
N LYS A 389 -2.29 -5.64 17.02
CA LYS A 389 -0.91 -5.13 17.13
C LYS A 389 0.15 -6.25 17.07
N ASP A 390 -0.19 -7.41 16.57
CA ASP A 390 0.77 -8.48 16.30
C ASP A 390 1.32 -8.34 14.88
N THR A 391 2.46 -7.66 14.75
CA THR A 391 3.07 -7.31 13.46
C THR A 391 4.43 -7.92 13.26
N THR A 392 5.15 -8.22 14.35
CA THR A 392 6.51 -8.79 14.29
C THR A 392 6.49 -10.22 13.77
N VAL A 393 5.60 -11.08 14.28
CA VAL A 393 5.52 -12.47 13.82
C VAL A 393 5.10 -12.54 12.35
N PRO A 394 4.06 -11.80 11.89
CA PRO A 394 3.75 -11.73 10.47
C PRO A 394 4.90 -11.23 9.59
N MET A 395 5.71 -10.28 10.04
CA MET A 395 6.91 -9.82 9.32
C MET A 395 7.90 -10.97 9.11
N VAL A 396 8.19 -11.75 10.17
CA VAL A 396 9.09 -12.91 10.07
C VAL A 396 8.51 -13.97 9.14
N VAL A 397 7.21 -14.22 9.24
CA VAL A 397 6.48 -15.14 8.32
C VAL A 397 6.64 -14.68 6.87
N ASN A 398 6.43 -13.39 6.58
CA ASN A 398 6.59 -12.84 5.23
C ASN A 398 8.03 -12.99 4.73
N PHE A 399 9.02 -12.71 5.58
CA PHE A 399 10.42 -12.90 5.21
C PHE A 399 10.71 -14.35 4.80
N ILE A 400 10.30 -15.30 5.62
CA ILE A 400 10.52 -16.74 5.33
C ILE A 400 9.74 -17.14 4.07
N ALA A 401 8.46 -16.80 4.01
CA ALA A 401 7.58 -17.22 2.92
C ALA A 401 8.00 -16.64 1.55
N TYR A 402 8.39 -15.37 1.52
CA TYR A 402 8.70 -14.69 0.25
C TYR A 402 10.16 -14.89 -0.15
N TRP A 403 11.10 -14.65 0.78
CA TRP A 403 12.53 -14.60 0.48
C TRP A 403 13.24 -15.94 0.62
N MET A 404 12.83 -16.78 1.58
CA MET A 404 13.47 -18.09 1.80
C MET A 404 12.78 -19.24 1.05
N VAL A 405 11.50 -19.10 0.72
CA VAL A 405 10.76 -20.15 0.00
C VAL A 405 10.32 -19.67 -1.39
N GLY A 406 9.55 -18.60 -1.49
CA GLY A 406 8.92 -18.19 -2.73
C GLY A 406 9.92 -17.83 -3.83
N LEU A 407 10.86 -16.92 -3.52
CA LEU A 407 11.87 -16.48 -4.49
C LEU A 407 12.84 -17.60 -4.91
N PRO A 408 13.46 -18.40 -3.98
CA PRO A 408 14.32 -19.50 -4.37
C PRO A 408 13.60 -20.60 -5.15
N LEU A 409 12.37 -20.94 -4.76
CA LEU A 409 11.55 -21.92 -5.50
C LEU A 409 11.21 -21.41 -6.90
N GLY A 410 10.81 -20.15 -7.03
CA GLY A 410 10.54 -19.52 -8.33
C GLY A 410 11.77 -19.50 -9.22
N TYR A 411 12.92 -19.12 -8.68
CA TYR A 411 14.20 -19.15 -9.40
C TYR A 411 14.55 -20.58 -9.87
N TYR A 412 14.45 -21.57 -8.98
CA TYR A 412 14.74 -22.95 -9.30
C TYR A 412 13.81 -23.49 -10.40
N LEU A 413 12.52 -23.29 -10.29
CA LEU A 413 11.54 -23.76 -11.29
C LEU A 413 11.63 -22.98 -12.59
N GLY A 414 11.69 -21.65 -12.51
CA GLY A 414 11.65 -20.76 -13.68
C GLY A 414 12.94 -20.78 -14.48
N ILE A 415 14.08 -20.66 -13.81
CA ILE A 415 15.40 -20.51 -14.43
C ILE A 415 16.11 -21.86 -14.53
N THR A 416 16.33 -22.53 -13.39
CA THR A 416 17.19 -23.75 -13.34
C THR A 416 16.52 -24.93 -14.03
N ARG A 417 15.22 -25.14 -13.82
CA ARG A 417 14.43 -26.19 -14.50
C ARG A 417 13.92 -25.80 -15.87
N GLY A 418 14.01 -24.51 -16.24
CA GLY A 418 13.62 -24.03 -17.55
C GLY A 418 12.10 -23.99 -17.80
N ILE A 419 11.27 -24.01 -16.75
CA ILE A 419 9.80 -23.87 -16.89
C ILE A 419 9.43 -22.46 -17.38
N GLY A 420 10.34 -21.49 -17.16
CA GLY A 420 10.14 -20.11 -17.63
C GLY A 420 9.20 -19.29 -16.73
N PRO A 421 8.39 -18.39 -17.33
CA PRO A 421 7.55 -17.45 -16.58
C PRO A 421 6.60 -18.13 -15.58
N GLN A 422 6.03 -19.28 -15.93
CA GLN A 422 5.13 -20.03 -15.05
C GLN A 422 5.85 -20.55 -13.81
N GLY A 423 7.12 -20.97 -13.95
CA GLY A 423 7.93 -21.44 -12.81
C GLY A 423 8.17 -20.32 -11.79
N LEU A 424 8.42 -19.09 -12.24
CA LEU A 424 8.56 -17.93 -11.37
C LEU A 424 7.25 -17.62 -10.62
N TRP A 425 6.10 -17.70 -11.30
CA TRP A 425 4.79 -17.52 -10.67
C TRP A 425 4.44 -18.64 -9.68
N MET A 426 4.86 -19.89 -9.93
CA MET A 426 4.71 -20.98 -8.94
C MET A 426 5.39 -20.62 -7.62
N GLY A 427 6.58 -20.02 -7.68
CA GLY A 427 7.27 -19.52 -6.48
C GLY A 427 6.49 -18.42 -5.76
N LEU A 428 5.95 -17.45 -6.49
CA LEU A 428 5.10 -16.39 -5.91
C LEU A 428 3.86 -16.99 -5.22
N ILE A 429 3.16 -17.90 -5.88
CA ILE A 429 1.98 -18.57 -5.33
C ILE A 429 2.33 -19.34 -4.05
N ALA A 430 3.43 -20.10 -4.08
CA ALA A 430 3.87 -20.87 -2.91
C ALA A 430 4.18 -19.94 -1.72
N GLY A 431 4.95 -18.87 -1.95
CA GLY A 431 5.26 -17.89 -0.90
C GLY A 431 4.02 -17.25 -0.29
N LEU A 432 3.14 -16.71 -1.14
CA LEU A 432 1.91 -16.09 -0.64
C LEU A 432 0.96 -17.08 0.05
N THR A 433 0.86 -18.30 -0.45
CA THR A 433 0.02 -19.34 0.17
C THR A 433 0.51 -19.70 1.56
N ILE A 434 1.83 -19.87 1.74
CA ILE A 434 2.44 -20.11 3.06
C ILE A 434 2.15 -18.94 4.00
N ALA A 435 2.37 -17.71 3.56
CA ALA A 435 2.07 -16.52 4.36
C ALA A 435 0.58 -16.45 4.73
N ALA A 436 -0.33 -16.70 3.77
CA ALA A 436 -1.76 -16.71 4.00
C ALA A 436 -2.18 -17.74 5.06
N ILE A 437 -1.68 -18.97 4.95
CA ILE A 437 -1.98 -20.05 5.91
C ILE A 437 -1.47 -19.66 7.31
N LEU A 438 -0.21 -19.24 7.41
CA LEU A 438 0.41 -18.92 8.70
C LEU A 438 -0.20 -17.70 9.38
N HIS A 439 -0.57 -16.65 8.63
CA HIS A 439 -1.27 -15.49 9.20
C HIS A 439 -2.65 -15.88 9.75
N ASN A 440 -3.41 -16.68 9.03
CA ASN A 440 -4.74 -17.09 9.45
C ASN A 440 -4.68 -18.08 10.65
N ILE A 441 -3.72 -19.00 10.66
CA ILE A 441 -3.46 -19.86 11.84
C ILE A 441 -3.07 -19.00 13.04
N ARG A 442 -2.16 -18.04 12.87
CA ARG A 442 -1.73 -17.15 13.95
C ARG A 442 -2.90 -16.36 14.52
N PHE A 443 -3.73 -15.77 13.66
CA PHE A 443 -4.93 -15.05 14.09
C PHE A 443 -5.90 -15.97 14.86
N TYR A 444 -6.10 -17.20 14.38
CA TYR A 444 -6.91 -18.20 15.08
C TYR A 444 -6.36 -18.49 16.49
N LEU A 445 -5.06 -18.78 16.59
CA LEU A 445 -4.41 -19.11 17.87
C LEU A 445 -4.49 -17.97 18.89
N LEU A 446 -4.27 -16.73 18.46
CA LEU A 446 -4.34 -15.55 19.34
C LEU A 446 -5.76 -15.23 19.81
N THR A 447 -6.77 -15.65 19.06
CA THR A 447 -8.18 -15.35 19.36
C THR A 447 -8.94 -16.54 19.95
N LYS A 448 -8.40 -17.78 19.94
CA LYS A 448 -9.06 -18.99 20.43
C LYS A 448 -9.10 -19.08 21.97
N ASN A 449 -8.03 -18.71 22.65
CA ASN A 449 -7.77 -19.13 24.06
C ASN A 449 -8.04 -18.06 25.11
N ARG A 450 -8.92 -17.09 24.87
CA ARG A 450 -9.28 -16.08 25.86
C ARG A 450 -10.78 -15.83 25.91
N SER A 451 -11.54 -16.95 25.98
CA SER A 451 -12.96 -16.93 26.36
C SER A 451 -13.11 -17.14 27.86
#